data_ca714b42477b79242b1dc41c434f5b90
#
_entry.id   ca714b42477b79242b1dc41c434f5b90
#
_cell.length_a   1.000
_cell.length_b   1.000
_cell.length_c   1.000
_cell.angle_alpha   90.00
_cell.angle_beta   90.00
_cell.angle_gamma   90.00
#
_symmetry.space_group_name_H-M   'P 1'
#
loop_
_entity.id
_entity.type
_entity.pdbx_description
1 polymer ?
#
loop_
_entity_poly.entity_id
_entity_poly.type
_entity_poly.pdbx_seq_one_letter_code
_entity_poly.pdbx_strand_id
1 'polypeptide(L)'
;QQLEQITITPRVETVPTRFVYTPRANESPIDYVRLMRCMATDADRMQTVEGVIDRAVTEGSSWLVLAASLAILERLHAYALSLGLAAEVVCGATKKAERTAALARMKAGQARILFATYQLAKEGLDIPCLDRLVLATPTRNKVIVQQSIGRIQRPAPGKTEALVIDLVDEKTPQLLVQYKQRRTLYRKMNITEKE
;
A
#
# COMPACT_ATOMS: atom_id res chain seq x y z
N GLN A 1 -16.52 -27.77 17.48
CA GLN A 1 -15.58 -27.83 16.35
C GLN A 1 -14.97 -26.47 16.20
N GLN A 2 -13.72 -26.28 16.65
CA GLN A 2 -12.92 -25.10 16.33
C GLN A 2 -12.64 -25.18 14.82
N LEU A 3 -13.24 -24.28 14.04
CA LEU A 3 -12.81 -23.99 12.69
C LEU A 3 -11.37 -23.46 12.83
N GLU A 4 -10.38 -24.23 12.43
CA GLU A 4 -9.04 -23.74 12.19
C GLU A 4 -9.18 -22.55 11.24
N GLN A 5 -8.92 -21.35 11.73
CA GLN A 5 -8.87 -20.16 10.89
C GLN A 5 -7.67 -20.34 9.97
N ILE A 6 -7.92 -20.82 8.76
CA ILE A 6 -6.88 -20.97 7.72
C ILE A 6 -6.43 -19.55 7.37
N THR A 7 -5.36 -19.11 8.01
CA THR A 7 -4.71 -17.84 7.69
C THR A 7 -4.05 -17.97 6.33
N ILE A 8 -4.36 -17.05 5.41
CA ILE A 8 -3.77 -17.04 4.08
C ILE A 8 -2.33 -16.55 4.19
N THR A 9 -1.37 -17.37 3.72
CA THR A 9 0.03 -16.97 3.67
C THR A 9 0.24 -15.99 2.50
N PRO A 10 0.66 -14.75 2.74
CA PRO A 10 0.87 -13.80 1.66
C PRO A 10 2.17 -14.08 0.93
N ARG A 11 2.22 -13.61 -0.31
CA ARG A 11 3.46 -13.48 -1.07
C ARG A 11 3.83 -12.00 -1.19
N VAL A 12 5.09 -11.71 -1.48
CA VAL A 12 5.55 -10.34 -1.75
C VAL A 12 6.12 -10.26 -3.17
N GLU A 13 5.70 -9.24 -3.88
CA GLU A 13 6.26 -8.83 -5.17
C GLU A 13 6.94 -7.48 -4.98
N THR A 14 8.19 -7.37 -5.40
CA THR A 14 8.94 -6.10 -5.36
C THR A 14 8.90 -5.45 -6.72
N VAL A 15 8.52 -4.18 -6.75
CA VAL A 15 8.47 -3.37 -7.97
C VAL A 15 9.53 -2.27 -7.87
N PRO A 16 10.68 -2.42 -8.57
CA PRO A 16 11.72 -1.40 -8.53
C PRO A 16 11.27 -0.15 -9.28
N THR A 17 11.62 1.01 -8.73
CA THR A 17 11.43 2.30 -9.38
C THR A 17 12.75 2.87 -9.88
N ARG A 18 12.68 3.84 -10.79
CA ARG A 18 13.86 4.58 -11.28
C ARG A 18 14.13 5.85 -10.47
N PHE A 19 13.34 6.12 -9.44
CA PHE A 19 13.41 7.31 -8.64
C PHE A 19 14.76 7.49 -7.95
N VAL A 20 15.30 8.71 -8.05
CA VAL A 20 16.54 9.12 -7.38
C VAL A 20 16.25 10.35 -6.55
N TYR A 21 16.49 10.26 -5.23
CA TYR A 21 16.46 11.43 -4.37
C TYR A 21 17.87 11.96 -4.14
N THR A 22 18.07 13.23 -4.45
CA THR A 22 19.33 13.92 -4.17
C THR A 22 19.13 14.81 -2.95
N PRO A 23 19.72 14.47 -1.79
CA PRO A 23 19.70 15.33 -0.60
C PRO A 23 20.35 16.69 -0.89
N ARG A 24 19.91 17.73 -0.18
CA ARG A 24 20.60 19.03 -0.19
C ARG A 24 21.92 18.94 0.57
N ALA A 25 22.82 19.86 0.32
CA ALA A 25 24.02 20.03 1.16
C ALA A 25 23.58 20.14 2.65
N ASN A 26 24.19 19.33 3.51
CA ASN A 26 23.87 19.26 4.94
C ASN A 26 22.47 18.67 5.30
N GLU A 27 21.76 18.05 4.35
CA GLU A 27 20.51 17.32 4.64
C GLU A 27 20.81 15.95 5.25
N SER A 28 20.86 15.90 6.58
CA SER A 28 20.98 14.64 7.32
C SER A 28 20.29 14.81 8.69
N PRO A 29 19.24 14.05 8.98
CA PRO A 29 18.59 13.01 8.17
C PRO A 29 17.79 13.56 6.98
N ILE A 30 17.30 12.65 6.10
CA ILE A 30 16.46 13.02 4.96
C ILE A 30 15.24 13.84 5.40
N ASP A 31 14.98 14.95 4.71
CA ASP A 31 13.74 15.69 4.81
C ASP A 31 12.60 14.91 4.14
N TYR A 32 11.80 14.23 4.94
CA TYR A 32 10.70 13.39 4.45
C TYR A 32 9.59 14.19 3.76
N VAL A 33 9.34 15.44 4.14
CA VAL A 33 8.35 16.28 3.48
C VAL A 33 8.80 16.59 2.05
N ARG A 34 10.06 16.95 1.91
CA ARG A 34 10.67 17.20 0.60
C ARG A 34 10.73 15.91 -0.22
N LEU A 35 11.15 14.79 0.36
CA LEU A 35 11.17 13.49 -0.29
C LEU A 35 9.79 13.13 -0.87
N MET A 36 8.72 13.23 -0.07
CA MET A 36 7.36 12.93 -0.53
C MET A 36 6.92 13.86 -1.67
N ARG A 37 7.30 15.13 -1.61
CA ARG A 37 7.03 16.08 -2.70
C ARG A 37 7.78 15.70 -3.98
N CYS A 38 9.05 15.34 -3.89
CA CYS A 38 9.83 14.86 -5.03
C CYS A 38 9.21 13.60 -5.63
N MET A 39 8.79 12.64 -4.81
CA MET A 39 8.12 11.42 -5.28
C MET A 39 6.80 11.70 -6.00
N ALA A 40 6.00 12.64 -5.48
CA ALA A 40 4.72 13.00 -6.07
C ALA A 40 4.85 13.68 -7.44
N THR A 41 5.99 14.34 -7.69
CA THR A 41 6.26 15.08 -8.94
C THR A 41 7.14 14.31 -9.92
N ASP A 42 7.75 13.20 -9.51
CA ASP A 42 8.55 12.36 -10.39
C ASP A 42 7.64 11.54 -11.31
N ALA A 43 7.67 11.86 -12.60
CA ALA A 43 6.77 11.26 -13.59
C ALA A 43 7.01 9.76 -13.76
N ASP A 44 8.27 9.33 -13.85
CA ASP A 44 8.64 7.92 -14.06
C ASP A 44 8.22 7.06 -12.87
N ARG A 45 8.44 7.58 -11.65
CA ARG A 45 8.02 6.89 -10.44
C ARG A 45 6.51 6.76 -10.36
N MET A 46 5.79 7.85 -10.60
CA MET A 46 4.33 7.84 -10.56
C MET A 46 3.76 6.91 -11.63
N GLN A 47 4.29 6.91 -12.85
CA GLN A 47 3.90 5.97 -13.89
C GLN A 47 4.12 4.51 -13.47
N THR A 48 5.21 4.21 -12.75
CA THR A 48 5.45 2.87 -12.21
C THR A 48 4.36 2.46 -11.21
N VAL A 49 3.96 3.37 -10.30
CA VAL A 49 2.90 3.10 -9.33
C VAL A 49 1.53 2.99 -10.00
N GLU A 50 1.24 3.85 -10.96
CA GLU A 50 0.03 3.83 -11.79
C GLU A 50 -0.09 2.49 -12.54
N GLY A 51 1.01 1.97 -13.10
CA GLY A 51 1.05 0.65 -13.72
C GLY A 51 0.75 -0.52 -12.77
N VAL A 52 1.00 -0.36 -11.47
CA VAL A 52 0.51 -1.32 -10.46
C VAL A 52 -1.01 -1.22 -10.31
N ILE A 53 -1.58 -0.02 -10.35
CA ILE A 53 -3.03 0.19 -10.25
C ILE A 53 -3.76 -0.34 -11.50
N ASP A 54 -3.15 -0.28 -12.69
CA ASP A 54 -3.72 -0.84 -13.93
C ASP A 54 -4.13 -2.30 -13.77
N ARG A 55 -3.42 -3.06 -12.95
CA ARG A 55 -3.73 -4.48 -12.68
C ARG A 55 -5.10 -4.67 -12.04
N ALA A 56 -5.58 -3.69 -11.29
CA ALA A 56 -6.91 -3.75 -10.68
C ALA A 56 -8.06 -3.73 -11.70
N VAL A 57 -7.81 -3.33 -12.95
CA VAL A 57 -8.81 -3.38 -14.03
C VAL A 57 -9.20 -4.82 -14.36
N THR A 58 -8.21 -5.71 -14.39
CA THR A 58 -8.41 -7.12 -14.79
C THR A 58 -8.48 -8.08 -13.61
N GLU A 59 -7.83 -7.77 -12.50
CA GLU A 59 -7.85 -8.59 -11.30
C GLU A 59 -9.14 -8.36 -10.51
N GLY A 60 -9.87 -9.44 -10.16
CA GLY A 60 -11.08 -9.40 -9.32
C GLY A 60 -10.82 -9.09 -7.84
N SER A 61 -9.65 -8.58 -7.51
CA SER A 61 -9.10 -8.40 -6.18
C SER A 61 -9.58 -7.14 -5.47
N SER A 62 -9.43 -7.10 -4.15
CA SER A 62 -9.71 -5.95 -3.30
C SER A 62 -8.40 -5.38 -2.74
N TRP A 63 -8.15 -4.11 -2.98
CA TRP A 63 -6.85 -3.46 -2.85
C TRP A 63 -6.78 -2.48 -1.69
N LEU A 64 -5.70 -2.52 -0.94
CA LEU A 64 -5.30 -1.48 0.01
C LEU A 64 -4.00 -0.84 -0.49
N VAL A 65 -4.05 0.44 -0.82
CA VAL A 65 -2.88 1.21 -1.28
C VAL A 65 -2.49 2.20 -0.19
N LEU A 66 -1.29 2.05 0.34
CA LEU A 66 -0.77 2.86 1.44
C LEU A 66 0.34 3.80 0.98
N ALA A 67 0.25 5.05 1.39
CA ALA A 67 1.30 6.04 1.20
C ALA A 67 1.44 6.99 2.41
N ALA A 68 2.60 7.62 2.52
CA ALA A 68 2.86 8.67 3.51
C ALA A 68 2.37 10.06 3.05
N SER A 69 2.05 10.21 1.76
CA SER A 69 1.65 11.48 1.14
C SER A 69 0.21 11.44 0.65
N LEU A 70 -0.62 12.36 1.12
CA LEU A 70 -1.99 12.52 0.63
C LEU A 70 -2.02 12.90 -0.85
N ALA A 71 -1.11 13.76 -1.31
CA ALA A 71 -1.04 14.17 -2.72
C ALA A 71 -0.79 12.96 -3.65
N ILE A 72 0.04 12.00 -3.24
CA ILE A 72 0.24 10.75 -3.99
C ILE A 72 -1.05 9.92 -4.00
N LEU A 73 -1.73 9.78 -2.85
CA LEU A 73 -2.98 9.02 -2.77
C LEU A 73 -4.09 9.64 -3.62
N GLU A 74 -4.25 10.96 -3.57
CA GLU A 74 -5.25 11.68 -4.37
C GLU A 74 -4.98 11.54 -5.88
N ARG A 75 -3.72 11.62 -6.30
CA ARG A 75 -3.34 11.38 -7.70
C ARG A 75 -3.67 9.96 -8.13
N LEU A 76 -3.31 8.94 -7.33
CA LEU A 76 -3.59 7.54 -7.63
C LEU A 76 -5.10 7.24 -7.60
N HIS A 77 -5.84 7.88 -6.70
CA HIS A 77 -7.31 7.78 -6.64
C HIS A 77 -7.94 8.35 -7.92
N ALA A 78 -7.54 9.56 -8.32
CA ALA A 78 -8.02 10.17 -9.56
C ALA A 78 -7.66 9.30 -10.79
N TYR A 79 -6.48 8.70 -10.80
CA TYR A 79 -6.06 7.77 -11.84
C TYR A 79 -6.95 6.53 -11.86
N ALA A 80 -7.20 5.88 -10.72
CA ALA A 80 -8.09 4.72 -10.63
C ALA A 80 -9.52 5.04 -11.14
N LEU A 81 -10.06 6.20 -10.78
CA LEU A 81 -11.36 6.66 -11.27
C LEU A 81 -11.37 6.85 -12.79
N SER A 82 -10.28 7.34 -13.39
CA SER A 82 -10.15 7.51 -14.84
C SER A 82 -10.15 6.17 -15.60
N LEU A 83 -9.77 5.08 -14.92
CA LEU A 83 -9.85 3.71 -15.44
C LEU A 83 -11.25 3.07 -15.25
N GLY A 84 -12.21 3.81 -14.69
CA GLY A 84 -13.54 3.29 -14.36
C GLY A 84 -13.58 2.40 -13.11
N LEU A 85 -12.53 2.41 -12.28
CA LEU A 85 -12.48 1.65 -11.05
C LEU A 85 -13.22 2.38 -9.92
N ALA A 86 -14.07 1.69 -9.19
CA ALA A 86 -14.68 2.21 -7.98
C ALA A 86 -13.64 2.19 -6.85
N ALA A 87 -13.27 3.36 -6.37
CA ALA A 87 -12.20 3.55 -5.39
C ALA A 87 -12.57 4.59 -4.32
N GLU A 88 -11.98 4.42 -3.15
CA GLU A 88 -12.14 5.31 -2.00
C GLU A 88 -10.78 5.86 -1.57
N VAL A 89 -10.76 7.09 -1.06
CA VAL A 89 -9.56 7.66 -0.42
C VAL A 89 -9.90 8.13 0.98
N VAL A 90 -9.07 7.74 1.96
CA VAL A 90 -9.25 8.11 3.36
C VAL A 90 -7.91 8.54 3.98
N CYS A 91 -7.95 9.57 4.81
CA CYS A 91 -6.79 10.06 5.54
C CYS A 91 -7.20 10.50 6.95
N GLY A 92 -6.24 10.98 7.74
CA GLY A 92 -6.51 11.46 9.10
C GLY A 92 -7.52 12.62 9.17
N ALA A 93 -7.60 13.45 8.12
CA ALA A 93 -8.54 14.57 8.03
C ALA A 93 -9.96 14.13 7.58
N THR A 94 -10.14 12.92 7.08
CA THR A 94 -11.45 12.40 6.66
C THR A 94 -12.38 12.29 7.86
N LYS A 95 -13.55 12.92 7.79
CA LYS A 95 -14.55 12.89 8.86
C LYS A 95 -14.96 11.45 9.15
N LYS A 96 -15.29 11.17 10.42
CA LYS A 96 -15.66 9.82 10.88
C LYS A 96 -16.81 9.20 10.07
N ALA A 97 -17.85 9.99 9.77
CA ALA A 97 -18.99 9.51 8.98
C ALA A 97 -18.58 9.13 7.54
N GLU A 98 -17.76 9.95 6.88
CA GLU A 98 -17.25 9.71 5.52
C GLU A 98 -16.34 8.48 5.51
N ARG A 99 -15.45 8.34 6.49
CA ARG A 99 -14.60 7.16 6.67
C ARG A 99 -15.45 5.90 6.84
N THR A 100 -16.45 5.93 7.72
CA THR A 100 -17.34 4.79 7.93
C THR A 100 -18.05 4.40 6.64
N ALA A 101 -18.55 5.37 5.87
CA ALA A 101 -19.22 5.13 4.60
C ALA A 101 -18.28 4.53 3.55
N ALA A 102 -17.03 5.03 3.43
CA ALA A 102 -16.02 4.49 2.51
C ALA A 102 -15.69 3.03 2.85
N LEU A 103 -15.47 2.72 4.13
CA LEU A 103 -15.21 1.34 4.57
C LEU A 103 -16.41 0.41 4.34
N ALA A 104 -17.63 0.92 4.50
CA ALA A 104 -18.84 0.16 4.21
C ALA A 104 -18.96 -0.18 2.71
N ARG A 105 -18.65 0.77 1.82
CA ARG A 105 -18.63 0.51 0.37
C ARG A 105 -17.56 -0.53 -0.01
N MET A 106 -16.39 -0.50 0.60
CA MET A 106 -15.38 -1.54 0.42
C MET A 106 -15.86 -2.92 0.87
N LYS A 107 -16.48 -3.02 2.05
CA LYS A 107 -17.03 -4.28 2.58
C LYS A 107 -18.15 -4.84 1.72
N ALA A 108 -18.97 -3.97 1.15
CA ALA A 108 -20.07 -4.34 0.26
C ALA A 108 -19.63 -4.67 -1.17
N GLY A 109 -18.33 -4.55 -1.50
CA GLY A 109 -17.83 -4.74 -2.86
C GLY A 109 -18.23 -3.63 -3.85
N GLN A 110 -18.77 -2.52 -3.35
CA GLN A 110 -19.13 -1.35 -4.15
C GLN A 110 -17.90 -0.51 -4.54
N ALA A 111 -16.82 -0.62 -3.78
CA ALA A 111 -15.51 -0.13 -4.15
C ALA A 111 -14.47 -1.26 -4.00
N ARG A 112 -13.44 -1.24 -4.83
CA ARG A 112 -12.42 -2.30 -4.90
C ARG A 112 -11.05 -1.84 -4.46
N ILE A 113 -10.80 -0.54 -4.44
CA ILE A 113 -9.52 0.05 -4.04
C ILE A 113 -9.75 1.04 -2.91
N LEU A 114 -9.03 0.86 -1.81
CA LEU A 114 -8.93 1.82 -0.73
C LEU A 114 -7.53 2.45 -0.73
N PHE A 115 -7.45 3.72 -0.98
CA PHE A 115 -6.25 4.54 -0.78
C PHE A 115 -6.26 5.11 0.63
N ALA A 116 -5.21 4.86 1.40
CA ALA A 116 -5.14 5.32 2.79
C ALA A 116 -3.73 5.74 3.19
N THR A 117 -3.62 6.67 4.15
CA THR A 117 -2.33 6.98 4.75
C THR A 117 -1.88 5.86 5.69
N TYR A 118 -0.56 5.67 5.85
CA TYR A 118 -0.01 4.70 6.80
C TYR A 118 -0.54 4.92 8.23
N GLN A 119 -0.75 6.17 8.63
CA GLN A 119 -1.30 6.49 9.95
C GLN A 119 -2.70 5.89 10.14
N LEU A 120 -3.55 5.99 9.13
CA LEU A 120 -4.91 5.47 9.20
C LEU A 120 -4.93 3.94 9.22
N ALA A 121 -4.02 3.29 8.50
CA ALA A 121 -3.89 1.84 8.54
C ALA A 121 -3.61 1.30 9.95
N LYS A 122 -2.94 2.09 10.80
CA LYS A 122 -2.69 1.77 12.21
C LYS A 122 -3.97 1.77 13.06
N GLU A 123 -4.92 2.68 12.75
CA GLU A 123 -6.14 2.89 13.56
C GLU A 123 -7.20 1.78 13.41
N GLY A 124 -7.01 0.85 12.50
CA GLY A 124 -7.88 -0.29 12.33
C GLY A 124 -8.81 -0.20 11.13
N LEU A 125 -8.38 -0.76 10.00
CA LEU A 125 -9.21 -0.98 8.82
C LEU A 125 -9.78 -2.41 8.89
N ASP A 126 -11.03 -2.56 9.24
CA ASP A 126 -11.70 -3.85 9.27
C ASP A 126 -12.41 -4.13 7.95
N ILE A 127 -11.66 -4.65 6.98
CA ILE A 127 -12.14 -5.00 5.63
C ILE A 127 -11.61 -6.40 5.30
N PRO A 128 -12.34 -7.49 5.60
CA PRO A 128 -11.85 -8.85 5.42
C PRO A 128 -11.54 -9.25 3.97
N CYS A 129 -12.24 -8.66 3.00
CA CYS A 129 -12.04 -8.96 1.58
C CYS A 129 -10.72 -8.46 0.99
N LEU A 130 -9.96 -7.61 1.69
CA LEU A 130 -8.66 -7.12 1.19
C LEU A 130 -7.69 -8.29 0.95
N ASP A 131 -7.16 -8.39 -0.26
CA ASP A 131 -6.20 -9.41 -0.66
C ASP A 131 -4.94 -8.85 -1.36
N ARG A 132 -4.93 -7.56 -1.69
CA ARG A 132 -3.77 -6.84 -2.22
C ARG A 132 -3.37 -5.71 -1.30
N LEU A 133 -2.09 -5.62 -0.98
CA LEU A 133 -1.50 -4.51 -0.22
C LEU A 133 -0.40 -3.88 -1.05
N VAL A 134 -0.54 -2.61 -1.39
CA VAL A 134 0.49 -1.83 -2.09
C VAL A 134 1.14 -0.85 -1.11
N LEU A 135 2.46 -0.96 -0.96
CA LEU A 135 3.28 0.02 -0.25
C LEU A 135 3.81 1.03 -1.25
N ALA A 136 3.03 2.08 -1.53
CA ALA A 136 3.29 3.03 -2.61
C ALA A 136 4.40 4.04 -2.31
N THR A 137 4.75 4.23 -1.04
CA THR A 137 5.90 5.04 -0.59
C THR A 137 6.74 4.32 0.44
N PRO A 138 8.02 4.68 0.58
CA PRO A 138 8.88 4.12 1.62
C PRO A 138 8.31 4.32 3.03
N THR A 139 8.49 3.35 3.89
CA THR A 139 8.21 3.45 5.33
C THR A 139 9.24 2.71 6.14
N ARG A 140 9.61 3.29 7.30
CA ARG A 140 10.46 2.66 8.31
C ARG A 140 9.66 1.90 9.37
N ASN A 141 8.34 2.11 9.40
CA ASN A 141 7.50 1.59 10.47
C ASN A 141 7.12 0.13 10.21
N LYS A 142 7.94 -0.78 10.73
CA LYS A 142 7.71 -2.23 10.60
C LYS A 142 6.38 -2.67 11.20
N VAL A 143 5.93 -2.02 12.29
CA VAL A 143 4.67 -2.37 12.97
C VAL A 143 3.49 -2.10 12.04
N ILE A 144 3.47 -0.94 11.38
CA ILE A 144 2.40 -0.61 10.42
C ILE A 144 2.42 -1.60 9.24
N VAL A 145 3.59 -1.92 8.71
CA VAL A 145 3.70 -2.91 7.61
C VAL A 145 3.18 -4.27 8.06
N GLN A 146 3.60 -4.76 9.22
CA GLN A 146 3.15 -6.04 9.77
C GLN A 146 1.63 -6.06 10.00
N GLN A 147 1.07 -5.01 10.59
CA GLN A 147 -0.37 -4.89 10.82
C GLN A 147 -1.16 -4.85 9.51
N SER A 148 -0.64 -4.15 8.50
CA SER A 148 -1.28 -4.06 7.18
C SER A 148 -1.26 -5.41 6.45
N ILE A 149 -0.16 -6.14 6.54
CA ILE A 149 -0.07 -7.52 6.03
C ILE A 149 -1.09 -8.43 6.74
N GLY A 150 -1.19 -8.33 8.07
CA GLY A 150 -2.18 -9.10 8.84
C GLY A 150 -3.62 -8.88 8.38
N ARG A 151 -3.94 -7.73 7.77
CA ARG A 151 -5.28 -7.46 7.24
C ARG A 151 -5.58 -8.25 5.97
N ILE A 152 -4.60 -8.33 5.06
CA ILE A 152 -4.77 -9.10 3.83
C ILE A 152 -4.64 -10.62 4.04
N GLN A 153 -4.22 -11.07 5.22
CA GLN A 153 -4.16 -12.49 5.58
C GLN A 153 -5.48 -13.03 6.11
N ARG A 154 -6.44 -12.16 6.46
CA ARG A 154 -7.72 -12.59 7.01
C ARG A 154 -8.50 -13.42 5.99
N PRO A 155 -9.06 -14.56 6.40
CA PRO A 155 -9.90 -15.35 5.51
C PRO A 155 -11.18 -14.57 5.18
N ALA A 156 -11.65 -14.72 3.95
CA ALA A 156 -12.92 -14.19 3.48
C ALA A 156 -13.47 -15.12 2.38
N PRO A 157 -14.79 -15.16 2.16
CA PRO A 157 -15.38 -15.96 1.10
C PRO A 157 -14.75 -15.64 -0.27
N GLY A 158 -14.33 -16.67 -0.99
CA GLY A 158 -13.72 -16.54 -2.33
C GLY A 158 -12.28 -16.05 -2.37
N LYS A 159 -11.68 -15.73 -1.22
CA LYS A 159 -10.29 -15.27 -1.12
C LYS A 159 -9.34 -16.45 -1.02
N THR A 160 -8.48 -16.60 -2.03
CA THR A 160 -7.53 -17.73 -2.15
C THR A 160 -6.08 -17.33 -1.98
N GLU A 161 -5.76 -16.03 -2.11
CA GLU A 161 -4.38 -15.53 -2.02
C GLU A 161 -4.33 -14.17 -1.35
N ALA A 162 -3.14 -13.77 -0.93
CA ALA A 162 -2.80 -12.45 -0.45
C ALA A 162 -1.45 -12.03 -1.05
N LEU A 163 -1.37 -10.80 -1.56
CA LEU A 163 -0.18 -10.29 -2.21
C LEU A 163 0.20 -8.92 -1.67
N VAL A 164 1.44 -8.80 -1.22
CA VAL A 164 2.08 -7.52 -0.92
C VAL A 164 2.83 -7.06 -2.16
N ILE A 165 2.61 -5.83 -2.60
CA ILE A 165 3.34 -5.18 -3.69
C ILE A 165 4.15 -4.04 -3.08
N ASP A 166 5.46 -4.20 -3.02
CA ASP A 166 6.37 -3.26 -2.38
C ASP A 166 7.14 -2.45 -3.44
N LEU A 167 6.84 -1.15 -3.56
CA LEU A 167 7.55 -0.23 -4.44
C LEU A 167 8.93 0.07 -3.84
N VAL A 168 9.99 -0.25 -4.59
CA VAL A 168 11.37 -0.17 -4.11
C VAL A 168 12.15 0.90 -4.85
N ASP A 169 12.44 1.98 -4.15
CA ASP A 169 13.25 3.10 -4.67
C ASP A 169 14.75 2.80 -4.45
N GLU A 170 15.26 1.77 -5.14
CA GLU A 170 16.58 1.17 -4.92
C GLU A 170 17.75 2.09 -5.26
N LYS A 171 17.54 3.07 -6.14
CA LYS A 171 18.59 4.02 -6.55
C LYS A 171 18.88 5.11 -5.51
N THR A 172 18.09 5.16 -4.44
CA THR A 172 18.32 6.04 -3.28
C THR A 172 18.81 5.21 -2.10
N PRO A 173 20.08 5.30 -1.71
CA PRO A 173 20.69 4.39 -0.72
C PRO A 173 19.92 4.28 0.61
N GLN A 174 19.41 5.42 1.12
CA GLN A 174 18.66 5.45 2.38
C GLN A 174 17.29 4.73 2.27
N LEU A 175 16.67 4.77 1.10
CA LEU A 175 15.39 4.07 0.83
C LEU A 175 15.62 2.59 0.59
N LEU A 176 16.75 2.23 -0.02
CA LEU A 176 17.18 0.83 -0.13
C LEU A 176 17.40 0.20 1.25
N VAL A 177 17.98 0.93 2.21
CA VAL A 177 18.13 0.46 3.60
C VAL A 177 16.74 0.18 4.22
N GLN A 178 15.77 1.07 4.01
CA GLN A 178 14.41 0.85 4.52
C GLN A 178 13.76 -0.38 3.90
N TYR A 179 13.93 -0.60 2.60
CA TYR A 179 13.46 -1.81 1.93
C TYR A 179 14.10 -3.07 2.52
N LYS A 180 15.43 -3.09 2.72
CA LYS A 180 16.13 -4.22 3.36
C LYS A 180 15.57 -4.54 4.75
N GLN A 181 15.14 -3.52 5.50
CA GLN A 181 14.48 -3.71 6.79
C GLN A 181 13.08 -4.35 6.64
N ARG A 182 12.29 -3.95 5.62
CA ARG A 182 11.01 -4.61 5.31
C ARG A 182 11.21 -6.04 4.84
N ARG A 183 12.20 -6.29 4.00
CA ARG A 183 12.56 -7.66 3.56
C ARG A 183 12.91 -8.58 4.74
N THR A 184 13.61 -8.06 5.76
CA THR A 184 13.86 -8.80 7.01
C THR A 184 12.55 -9.13 7.74
N LEU A 185 11.58 -8.21 7.76
CA LEU A 185 10.26 -8.45 8.33
C LEU A 185 9.51 -9.54 7.54
N TYR A 186 9.53 -9.49 6.21
CA TYR A 186 8.87 -10.49 5.36
C TYR A 186 9.40 -11.91 5.67
N ARG A 187 10.71 -12.06 5.78
CA ARG A 187 11.34 -13.35 6.16
C ARG A 187 10.90 -13.83 7.54
N LYS A 188 10.81 -12.94 8.53
CA LYS A 188 10.31 -13.27 9.88
C LYS A 188 8.84 -13.70 9.89
N MET A 189 8.06 -13.22 8.95
CA MET A 189 6.65 -13.59 8.76
C MET A 189 6.46 -14.78 7.84
N ASN A 190 7.53 -15.45 7.37
CA ASN A 190 7.50 -16.54 6.39
C ASN A 190 6.81 -16.16 5.07
N ILE A 191 6.92 -14.89 4.68
CA ILE A 191 6.39 -14.41 3.40
C ILE A 191 7.40 -14.71 2.32
N THR A 192 6.98 -15.42 1.27
CA THR A 192 7.81 -15.78 0.12
C THR A 192 7.75 -14.69 -0.95
N GLU A 193 8.88 -14.50 -1.64
CA GLU A 193 8.91 -13.64 -2.83
C GLU A 193 8.11 -14.32 -3.95
N LYS A 194 7.32 -13.54 -4.69
CA LYS A 194 6.63 -14.00 -5.90
C LYS A 194 7.67 -14.05 -7.02
N GLU A 195 7.85 -15.20 -7.60
CA GLU A 195 8.66 -15.39 -8.82
C GLU A 195 8.01 -14.71 -10.03
#